data_e29128db16678bcaabc35529590f8ac6
#
_entry.id   e29128db16678bcaabc35529590f8ac6
#
_cell.length_a   1.000
_cell.length_b   1.000
_cell.length_c   1.000
_cell.angle_alpha   90.00
_cell.angle_beta   90.00
_cell.angle_gamma   90.00
#
_symmetry.space_group_name_H-M   'P 1'
#
loop_
_entity.id
_entity.type
_entity.pdbx_description
1 polymer ?
#
loop_
_entity_poly.entity_id
_entity_poly.type
_entity_poly.pdbx_seq_one_letter_code
_entity_poly.pdbx_strand_id
1 'polypeptide(L)'
;LDASAQKHENIFTIYLVRHSEKDFSSNSYDPPLTKCGEQRSAFLDNFLKDVAIEAIYCTDHDRTKKTALPTAQSKELEIQEYSASDLECFSEVLIDRKQDALVIGHSYTTGVLAGLLIEEDIGDIDLDIYDRIYQVVFYKKCGRLHLLHSSFVCTD
;
A
#
# COMPACT_ATOMS: atom_id res chain seq x y z
N LEU A 1 -25.13 18.92 12.75
CA LEU A 1 -24.42 17.74 12.27
C LEU A 1 -24.13 17.95 10.80
N ASP A 2 -22.87 18.17 10.52
CA ASP A 2 -22.40 18.52 9.19
C ASP A 2 -22.57 17.32 8.24
N ALA A 3 -23.37 17.47 7.20
CA ALA A 3 -23.61 16.45 6.19
C ALA A 3 -22.31 16.00 5.47
N SER A 4 -21.25 16.83 5.49
CA SER A 4 -19.94 16.49 4.95
C SER A 4 -19.21 15.44 5.80
N ALA A 5 -19.28 15.53 7.14
CA ALA A 5 -18.66 14.58 8.05
C ALA A 5 -19.30 13.19 7.92
N GLN A 6 -20.62 13.13 7.76
CA GLN A 6 -21.35 11.87 7.60
C GLN A 6 -21.06 11.17 6.27
N LYS A 7 -20.67 11.94 5.25
CA LYS A 7 -20.31 11.42 3.92
C LYS A 7 -18.94 10.72 3.93
N HIS A 8 -18.01 11.14 4.80
CA HIS A 8 -16.68 10.55 4.94
C HIS A 8 -16.67 9.22 5.71
N GLU A 9 -17.59 9.01 6.66
CA GLU A 9 -17.66 7.78 7.47
C GLU A 9 -18.00 6.52 6.64
N ASN A 10 -18.68 6.68 5.50
CA ASN A 10 -19.12 5.56 4.67
C ASN A 10 -18.29 5.32 3.42
N ILE A 11 -17.35 6.20 3.10
CA ILE A 11 -16.47 6.08 1.94
C ILE A 11 -15.03 6.21 2.43
N PHE A 12 -14.21 5.23 2.12
CA PHE A 12 -12.78 5.26 2.39
C PHE A 12 -12.02 4.54 1.28
N THR A 13 -10.76 4.85 1.14
CA THR A 13 -9.90 4.32 0.08
C THR A 13 -8.67 3.67 0.66
N ILE A 14 -8.36 2.47 0.19
CA ILE A 14 -7.15 1.74 0.53
C ILE A 14 -6.25 1.70 -0.70
N TYR A 15 -5.03 2.20 -0.55
CA TYR A 15 -3.97 2.12 -1.55
C TYR A 15 -3.04 0.97 -1.17
N LEU A 16 -2.86 0.02 -2.08
CA LEU A 16 -1.98 -1.13 -1.85
C LEU A 16 -0.87 -1.10 -2.89
N VAL A 17 0.36 -1.14 -2.41
CA VAL A 17 1.53 -1.16 -3.27
C VAL A 17 2.52 -2.21 -2.75
N ARG A 18 3.29 -2.78 -3.67
CA ARG A 18 4.45 -3.60 -3.35
C ARG A 18 5.59 -2.69 -2.85
N HIS A 19 6.46 -3.22 -1.97
CA HIS A 19 7.71 -2.55 -1.64
C HIS A 19 8.46 -2.15 -2.92
N SER A 20 9.22 -1.08 -2.87
CA SER A 20 10.04 -0.60 -3.98
C SER A 20 11.20 -1.56 -4.28
N GLU A 21 11.97 -1.29 -5.31
CA GLU A 21 13.05 -2.14 -5.80
C GLU A 21 14.05 -2.50 -4.70
N LYS A 22 14.24 -3.80 -4.49
CA LYS A 22 15.20 -4.34 -3.53
C LYS A 22 16.48 -4.80 -4.21
N ASP A 23 17.55 -4.86 -3.44
CA ASP A 23 18.85 -5.35 -3.93
C ASP A 23 18.86 -6.88 -3.99
N PHE A 24 18.69 -7.43 -5.20
CA PHE A 24 18.76 -8.88 -5.45
C PHE A 24 20.17 -9.47 -5.31
N SER A 25 21.22 -8.66 -5.30
CA SER A 25 22.59 -9.13 -5.10
C SER A 25 22.92 -9.36 -3.63
N SER A 26 22.11 -8.84 -2.73
CA SER A 26 22.25 -9.06 -1.30
C SER A 26 21.88 -10.49 -0.90
N ASN A 27 22.72 -11.14 -0.11
CA ASN A 27 22.44 -12.44 0.50
C ASN A 27 21.60 -12.33 1.78
N SER A 28 21.12 -11.13 2.11
CA SER A 28 20.28 -10.90 3.27
C SER A 28 18.90 -11.52 3.08
N TYR A 29 18.35 -12.07 4.15
CA TYR A 29 16.93 -12.46 4.21
C TYR A 29 15.99 -11.27 3.97
N ASP A 30 16.40 -10.09 4.39
CA ASP A 30 15.67 -8.85 4.20
C ASP A 30 16.54 -7.84 3.43
N PRO A 31 16.62 -7.95 2.09
CA PRO A 31 17.45 -7.08 1.28
C PRO A 31 17.03 -5.61 1.37
N PRO A 32 18.00 -4.68 1.40
CA PRO A 32 17.68 -3.24 1.39
C PRO A 32 17.09 -2.80 0.05
N LEU A 33 16.51 -1.62 0.02
CA LEU A 33 16.13 -0.97 -1.23
C LEU A 33 17.37 -0.58 -2.03
N THR A 34 17.24 -0.61 -3.35
CA THR A 34 18.21 0.00 -4.26
C THR A 34 18.02 1.52 -4.28
N LYS A 35 18.96 2.25 -4.87
CA LYS A 35 18.80 3.69 -5.14
C LYS A 35 17.50 3.97 -5.92
N CYS A 36 17.19 3.15 -6.92
CA CYS A 36 15.92 3.23 -7.65
C CYS A 36 14.72 3.04 -6.72
N GLY A 37 14.78 2.06 -5.82
CA GLY A 37 13.72 1.81 -4.83
C GLY A 37 13.51 3.00 -3.89
N GLU A 38 14.56 3.65 -3.46
CA GLU A 38 14.46 4.87 -2.66
C GLU A 38 13.81 6.02 -3.44
N GLN A 39 14.16 6.18 -4.72
CA GLN A 39 13.55 7.18 -5.59
C GLN A 39 12.06 6.89 -5.82
N ARG A 40 11.69 5.62 -6.03
CA ARG A 40 10.27 5.22 -6.15
C ARG A 40 9.49 5.47 -4.88
N SER A 41 10.10 5.26 -3.73
CA SER A 41 9.47 5.55 -2.43
C SER A 41 9.20 7.05 -2.25
N ALA A 42 10.12 7.90 -2.68
CA ALA A 42 9.93 9.35 -2.71
C ALA A 42 8.86 9.78 -3.74
N PHE A 43 8.79 9.10 -4.89
CA PHE A 43 7.74 9.32 -5.87
C PHE A 43 6.35 8.97 -5.30
N LEU A 44 6.24 7.86 -4.57
CA LEU A 44 4.98 7.46 -3.92
C LEU A 44 4.50 8.53 -2.95
N ASP A 45 5.39 9.10 -2.14
CA ASP A 45 5.06 10.21 -1.25
C ASP A 45 4.50 11.40 -2.02
N ASN A 46 5.16 11.81 -3.10
CA ASN A 46 4.67 12.90 -3.95
C ASN A 46 3.34 12.55 -4.64
N PHE A 47 3.18 11.30 -5.07
CA PHE A 47 1.94 10.82 -5.69
C PHE A 47 0.74 10.93 -4.74
N LEU A 48 0.95 10.66 -3.46
CA LEU A 48 -0.08 10.69 -2.42
C LEU A 48 -0.14 12.01 -1.64
N LYS A 49 0.60 13.04 -2.04
CA LYS A 49 0.73 14.28 -1.26
C LYS A 49 -0.60 14.96 -0.92
N ASP A 50 -1.55 14.92 -1.85
CA ASP A 50 -2.86 15.55 -1.70
C ASP A 50 -3.95 14.55 -1.25
N VAL A 51 -3.58 13.32 -0.96
CA VAL A 51 -4.46 12.30 -0.41
C VAL A 51 -4.38 12.31 1.11
N ALA A 52 -5.51 12.44 1.77
CA ALA A 52 -5.59 12.47 3.24
C ALA A 52 -5.49 11.05 3.82
N ILE A 53 -4.30 10.43 3.74
CA ILE A 53 -4.02 9.13 4.35
C ILE A 53 -4.09 9.26 5.88
N GLU A 54 -4.81 8.36 6.52
CA GLU A 54 -5.03 8.33 7.98
C GLU A 54 -4.23 7.21 8.67
N ALA A 55 -3.83 6.17 7.93
CA ALA A 55 -3.08 5.03 8.46
C ALA A 55 -2.13 4.45 7.42
N ILE A 56 -0.98 3.94 7.87
CA ILE A 56 0.02 3.27 7.04
C ILE A 56 0.34 1.92 7.67
N TYR A 57 0.27 0.87 6.86
CA TYR A 57 0.53 -0.51 7.28
C TYR A 57 1.63 -1.12 6.44
N CYS A 58 2.58 -1.79 7.08
CA CYS A 58 3.67 -2.52 6.45
C CYS A 58 3.85 -3.88 7.09
N THR A 59 4.38 -4.84 6.34
CA THR A 59 4.92 -6.06 6.93
C THR A 59 6.21 -5.76 7.69
N ASP A 60 6.62 -6.67 8.59
CA ASP A 60 7.85 -6.51 9.37
C ASP A 60 9.10 -6.83 8.52
N HIS A 61 9.35 -5.97 7.53
CA HIS A 61 10.53 -6.03 6.67
C HIS A 61 11.08 -4.62 6.43
N ASP A 62 12.39 -4.50 6.38
CA ASP A 62 13.06 -3.22 6.15
C ASP A 62 12.62 -2.59 4.81
N ARG A 63 12.52 -3.41 3.75
CA ARG A 63 12.11 -2.94 2.42
C ARG A 63 10.68 -2.39 2.35
N THR A 64 9.75 -2.94 3.11
CA THR A 64 8.37 -2.41 3.16
C THR A 64 8.30 -1.13 3.99
N LYS A 65 8.97 -1.11 5.14
CA LYS A 65 9.04 0.07 6.02
C LYS A 65 9.73 1.25 5.33
N LYS A 66 10.85 1.02 4.64
CA LYS A 66 11.55 2.06 3.89
C LYS A 66 10.77 2.57 2.69
N THR A 67 9.97 1.74 2.05
CA THR A 67 9.06 2.19 0.99
C THR A 67 8.00 3.15 1.54
N ALA A 68 7.48 2.90 2.72
CA ALA A 68 6.48 3.74 3.37
C ALA A 68 7.06 5.00 4.02
N LEU A 69 8.33 4.99 4.40
CA LEU A 69 8.94 6.00 5.27
C LEU A 69 8.78 7.44 4.77
N PRO A 70 9.04 7.79 3.50
CA PRO A 70 8.83 9.16 3.02
C PRO A 70 7.39 9.64 3.21
N THR A 71 6.41 8.80 2.89
CA THR A 71 4.99 9.11 3.08
C THR A 71 4.63 9.23 4.56
N ALA A 72 5.13 8.33 5.40
CA ALA A 72 4.89 8.37 6.84
C ALA A 72 5.44 9.66 7.46
N GLN A 73 6.63 10.08 7.06
CA GLN A 73 7.25 11.31 7.56
C GLN A 73 6.50 12.56 7.11
N SER A 74 6.14 12.66 5.82
CA SER A 74 5.44 13.83 5.29
C SER A 74 4.03 13.99 5.87
N LYS A 75 3.38 12.89 6.21
CA LYS A 75 2.02 12.87 6.78
C LYS A 75 2.00 12.79 8.31
N GLU A 76 3.16 12.71 8.95
CA GLU A 76 3.31 12.59 10.41
C GLU A 76 2.50 11.40 10.97
N LEU A 77 2.58 10.25 10.29
CA LEU A 77 1.92 9.01 10.68
C LEU A 77 2.94 7.95 11.12
N GLU A 78 2.57 7.17 12.12
CA GLU A 78 3.31 5.99 12.52
C GLU A 78 3.01 4.82 11.57
N ILE A 79 4.02 4.00 11.28
CA ILE A 79 3.85 2.78 10.51
C ILE A 79 3.37 1.68 11.46
N GLN A 80 2.23 1.07 11.12
CA GLN A 80 1.67 -0.07 11.83
C GLN A 80 2.05 -1.37 11.11
N GLU A 81 2.31 -2.43 11.86
CA GLU A 81 2.67 -3.72 11.29
C GLU A 81 1.44 -4.61 11.07
N TYR A 82 1.49 -5.41 10.00
CA TYR A 82 0.54 -6.50 9.77
C TYR A 82 1.29 -7.77 9.32
N SER A 83 0.64 -8.92 9.49
CA SER A 83 1.22 -10.21 9.11
C SER A 83 0.83 -10.59 7.68
N ALA A 84 1.85 -10.89 6.85
CA ALA A 84 1.64 -11.44 5.51
C ALA A 84 1.05 -12.86 5.50
N SER A 85 1.07 -13.55 6.64
CA SER A 85 0.56 -14.92 6.76
C SER A 85 -0.93 -15.01 7.05
N ASP A 86 -1.58 -13.90 7.37
CA ASP A 86 -3.02 -13.85 7.66
C ASP A 86 -3.67 -12.62 7.02
N LEU A 87 -3.75 -12.65 5.70
CA LEU A 87 -4.31 -11.55 4.92
C LEU A 87 -5.84 -11.47 5.03
N GLU A 88 -6.52 -12.58 5.28
CA GLU A 88 -7.98 -12.59 5.49
C GLU A 88 -8.34 -11.76 6.73
N CYS A 89 -7.70 -12.05 7.86
CA CYS A 89 -7.89 -11.29 9.10
C CYS A 89 -7.54 -9.81 8.89
N PHE A 90 -6.43 -9.52 8.22
CA PHE A 90 -6.02 -8.15 7.98
C PHE A 90 -7.00 -7.40 7.06
N SER A 91 -7.57 -8.05 6.05
CA SER A 91 -8.59 -7.44 5.20
C SER A 91 -9.83 -7.02 6.00
N GLU A 92 -10.26 -7.84 6.94
CA GLU A 92 -11.37 -7.50 7.85
C GLU A 92 -11.04 -6.29 8.73
N VAL A 93 -9.81 -6.22 9.26
CA VAL A 93 -9.35 -5.07 10.05
C VAL A 93 -9.42 -3.78 9.22
N LEU A 94 -8.97 -3.80 7.97
CA LEU A 94 -9.01 -2.64 7.08
C LEU A 94 -10.46 -2.18 6.82
N ILE A 95 -11.37 -3.11 6.57
CA ILE A 95 -12.78 -2.82 6.33
C ILE A 95 -13.45 -2.25 7.58
N ASP A 96 -13.16 -2.83 8.75
CA ASP A 96 -13.78 -2.40 10.01
C ASP A 96 -13.29 -1.03 10.49
N ARG A 97 -12.04 -0.71 10.25
CA ARG A 97 -11.46 0.58 10.64
C ARG A 97 -11.91 1.76 9.79
N LYS A 98 -12.32 1.51 8.57
CA LYS A 98 -12.86 2.54 7.64
C LYS A 98 -11.96 3.77 7.51
N GLN A 99 -10.66 3.54 7.38
CA GLN A 99 -9.66 4.59 7.24
C GLN A 99 -9.17 4.66 5.78
N ASP A 100 -8.84 5.86 5.32
CA ASP A 100 -8.01 6.04 4.15
C ASP A 100 -6.60 5.55 4.50
N ALA A 101 -6.15 4.49 3.87
CA ALA A 101 -4.94 3.79 4.27
C ALA A 101 -3.99 3.51 3.11
N LEU A 102 -2.70 3.50 3.43
CA LEU A 102 -1.64 3.00 2.57
C LEU A 102 -1.13 1.67 3.13
N VAL A 103 -1.11 0.63 2.31
CA VAL A 103 -0.63 -0.70 2.68
C VAL A 103 0.54 -1.07 1.79
N ILE A 104 1.70 -1.29 2.39
CA ILE A 104 2.89 -1.75 1.68
C ILE A 104 3.08 -3.24 1.93
N GLY A 105 3.18 -4.01 0.86
CA GLY A 105 3.35 -5.45 0.92
C GLY A 105 4.37 -5.98 -0.09
N HIS A 106 4.12 -7.18 -0.58
CA HIS A 106 5.02 -7.93 -1.44
C HIS A 106 4.32 -8.33 -2.75
N SER A 107 5.07 -8.84 -3.72
CA SER A 107 4.53 -9.34 -4.98
C SER A 107 3.45 -10.43 -4.78
N TYR A 108 3.61 -11.26 -3.75
CA TYR A 108 2.70 -12.36 -3.41
C TYR A 108 1.59 -11.98 -2.42
N THR A 109 1.54 -10.76 -1.91
CA THR A 109 0.52 -10.33 -0.93
C THR A 109 -0.36 -9.19 -1.42
N THR A 110 0.20 -8.25 -2.19
CA THR A 110 -0.50 -7.01 -2.57
C THR A 110 -1.75 -7.30 -3.41
N GLY A 111 -1.62 -8.11 -4.47
CA GLY A 111 -2.76 -8.50 -5.31
C GLY A 111 -3.75 -9.38 -4.58
N VAL A 112 -3.26 -10.32 -3.75
CA VAL A 112 -4.11 -11.20 -2.94
C VAL A 112 -4.96 -10.39 -1.97
N LEU A 113 -4.35 -9.44 -1.25
CA LEU A 113 -5.08 -8.57 -0.31
C LEU A 113 -6.10 -7.68 -1.03
N ALA A 114 -5.72 -7.10 -2.17
CA ALA A 114 -6.67 -6.33 -2.99
C ALA A 114 -7.86 -7.20 -3.43
N GLY A 115 -7.61 -8.46 -3.84
CA GLY A 115 -8.65 -9.42 -4.19
C GLY A 115 -9.58 -9.74 -3.01
N LEU A 116 -9.04 -9.95 -1.82
CA LEU A 116 -9.85 -10.17 -0.60
C LEU A 116 -10.76 -8.98 -0.31
N LEU A 117 -10.28 -7.77 -0.52
CA LEU A 117 -11.06 -6.56 -0.29
C LEU A 117 -12.23 -6.39 -1.26
N ILE A 118 -12.15 -6.93 -2.47
CA ILE A 118 -13.20 -6.85 -3.49
C ILE A 118 -13.92 -8.18 -3.73
N GLU A 119 -13.59 -9.22 -2.97
CA GLU A 119 -14.15 -10.56 -3.09
C GLU A 119 -13.89 -11.21 -4.48
N GLU A 120 -12.72 -10.96 -5.05
CA GLU A 120 -12.26 -11.54 -6.32
C GLU A 120 -10.83 -12.07 -6.20
N ASP A 121 -10.49 -13.10 -6.95
CA ASP A 121 -9.11 -13.58 -7.07
C ASP A 121 -8.43 -12.87 -8.24
N ILE A 122 -7.49 -11.96 -7.93
CA ILE A 122 -6.74 -11.20 -8.93
C ILE A 122 -5.25 -11.61 -9.03
N GLY A 123 -4.83 -12.58 -8.22
CA GLY A 123 -3.51 -13.21 -8.28
C GLY A 123 -2.34 -12.35 -7.79
N ASP A 124 -1.15 -12.89 -7.99
CA ASP A 124 0.12 -12.27 -7.60
C ASP A 124 0.61 -11.26 -8.65
N ILE A 125 1.62 -10.47 -8.26
CA ILE A 125 2.36 -9.60 -9.16
C ILE A 125 3.68 -10.27 -9.55
N ASP A 126 4.06 -10.24 -10.82
CA ASP A 126 5.36 -10.73 -11.27
C ASP A 126 6.52 -10.00 -10.59
N LEU A 127 7.63 -10.71 -10.37
CA LEU A 127 8.75 -10.22 -9.54
C LEU A 127 9.44 -8.97 -10.07
N ASP A 128 9.34 -8.70 -11.35
CA ASP A 128 9.93 -7.54 -12.04
C ASP A 128 9.00 -6.33 -12.12
N ILE A 129 7.77 -6.44 -11.63
CA ILE A 129 6.76 -5.38 -11.68
C ILE A 129 6.73 -4.60 -10.37
N TYR A 130 7.01 -3.29 -10.44
CA TYR A 130 7.00 -2.37 -9.30
C TYR A 130 6.11 -1.15 -9.49
N ASP A 131 5.46 -1.01 -10.64
CA ASP A 131 4.74 0.21 -11.04
C ASP A 131 3.26 0.23 -10.66
N ARG A 132 2.75 -0.81 -10.02
CA ARG A 132 1.32 -0.95 -9.75
C ARG A 132 0.90 -0.33 -8.43
N ILE A 133 -0.21 0.42 -8.49
CA ILE A 133 -0.91 0.99 -7.35
C ILE A 133 -2.34 0.48 -7.41
N TYR A 134 -2.70 -0.37 -6.47
CA TYR A 134 -4.08 -0.86 -6.33
C TYR A 134 -4.85 0.13 -5.46
N GLN A 135 -5.86 0.76 -6.03
CA GLN A 135 -6.75 1.66 -5.33
C GLN A 135 -8.09 0.96 -5.12
N VAL A 136 -8.45 0.69 -3.88
CA VAL A 136 -9.75 0.08 -3.55
C VAL A 136 -10.60 1.11 -2.83
N VAL A 137 -11.68 1.53 -3.48
CA VAL A 137 -12.64 2.47 -2.92
C VAL A 137 -13.79 1.67 -2.31
N PHE A 138 -14.05 1.90 -1.02
CA PHE A 138 -15.14 1.28 -0.29
C PHE A 138 -16.32 2.22 -0.13
N TYR A 139 -17.50 1.66 -0.35
CA TYR A 139 -18.77 2.26 0.05
C TYR A 139 -19.63 1.16 0.66
N LYS A 140 -20.00 1.29 1.94
CA LYS A 140 -20.85 0.33 2.67
C LYS A 140 -20.40 -1.12 2.49
N LYS A 141 -19.23 -1.52 2.86
CA LYS A 141 -18.67 -2.88 2.73
C LYS A 141 -18.49 -3.38 1.29
N CYS A 142 -18.75 -2.56 0.27
CA CYS A 142 -18.52 -2.90 -1.13
C CYS A 142 -17.27 -2.20 -1.64
N GLY A 143 -16.26 -2.95 -2.04
CA GLY A 143 -15.01 -2.43 -2.58
C GLY A 143 -14.98 -2.43 -4.10
N ARG A 144 -14.44 -1.37 -4.69
CA ARG A 144 -14.17 -1.26 -6.13
C ARG A 144 -12.69 -1.00 -6.36
N LEU A 145 -12.08 -1.85 -7.16
CA LEU A 145 -10.67 -1.77 -7.53
C LEU A 145 -10.46 -0.88 -8.76
N HIS A 146 -9.52 0.05 -8.63
CA HIS A 146 -8.89 0.72 -9.76
C HIS A 146 -7.39 0.37 -9.75
N LEU A 147 -6.91 -0.29 -10.81
CA LEU A 147 -5.49 -0.57 -10.97
C LEU A 147 -4.83 0.60 -11.69
N LEU A 148 -3.96 1.29 -10.97
CA LEU A 148 -3.20 2.42 -11.48
C LEU A 148 -1.76 2.00 -11.76
N HIS A 149 -1.14 2.62 -12.75
CA HIS A 149 0.26 2.41 -13.08
C HIS A 149 1.06 3.67 -12.84
N SER A 150 2.10 3.58 -12.01
CA SER A 150 3.02 4.67 -11.77
C SER A 150 3.81 4.98 -13.03
N SER A 151 3.95 6.25 -13.38
CA SER A 151 4.80 6.71 -14.48
C SER A 151 6.27 6.87 -14.09
N PHE A 152 6.61 6.53 -12.87
CA PHE A 152 7.99 6.65 -12.36
C PHE A 152 8.95 5.75 -13.14
N VAL A 153 10.07 6.32 -13.52
CA VAL A 153 11.20 5.62 -14.16
C VAL A 153 12.46 5.91 -13.36
N CYS A 154 13.26 4.87 -13.11
CA CYS A 154 14.55 5.04 -12.42
C CYS A 154 15.46 5.97 -13.21
N THR A 155 16.11 6.89 -12.49
CA THR A 155 17.21 7.69 -13.04
C THR A 155 18.52 7.21 -12.44
N ASP A 156 19.52 7.00 -13.29
CA ASP A 156 20.86 6.57 -12.88
C ASP A 156 21.60 7.62 -12.00
#